data_121539e806b09dc43f4a29877f1a0157
#
_entry.id   121539e806b09dc43f4a29877f1a0157
#
_cell.length_a   1.000
_cell.length_b   1.000
_cell.length_c   1.000
_cell.angle_alpha   90.00
_cell.angle_beta   90.00
_cell.angle_gamma   90.00
#
_symmetry.space_group_name_H-M   'P 1'
#
loop_
_entity.id
_entity.type
_entity.pdbx_description
1 polymer ?
#
loop_
_entity_poly.entity_id
_entity_poly.type
_entity_poly.pdbx_seq_one_letter_code
_entity_poly.pdbx_strand_id
1 'polypeptide(L)'
;MSYVTEFPAATPEDTRLHFLTRLRVETDCADVHHAITHQEQDFVLLHVVGSEAMFARRHLPGAIHLPHVQITAERMQVWPDGILFVVYCAGPHCNGADRAALKLASLGLPVKIMIGGITGWEDEGYAFAQGEA
;
A
#
# COMPACT_ATOMS: atom_id res chain seq x y z
N MET A 1 21.45 -1.40 32.22
CA MET A 1 20.83 -0.77 31.03
C MET A 1 21.31 -1.54 29.79
N SER A 2 20.39 -1.91 28.93
CA SER A 2 20.68 -2.53 27.64
C SER A 2 20.54 -1.50 26.51
N TYR A 3 20.91 -1.86 25.29
CA TYR A 3 20.62 -1.02 24.12
C TYR A 3 19.12 -0.79 23.94
N VAL A 4 18.29 -1.75 24.38
CA VAL A 4 16.82 -1.63 24.28
C VAL A 4 16.30 -0.52 25.21
N THR A 5 16.90 -0.34 26.37
CA THR A 5 16.46 0.63 27.37
C THR A 5 17.29 1.92 27.39
N GLU A 6 18.28 2.04 26.50
CA GLU A 6 19.08 3.27 26.35
C GLU A 6 18.19 4.50 26.13
N PHE A 7 17.20 4.37 25.28
CA PHE A 7 16.16 5.36 25.12
C PHE A 7 14.93 4.92 25.89
N PRO A 8 14.44 5.73 26.85
CA PRO A 8 13.23 5.36 27.61
C PRO A 8 12.03 5.16 26.67
N ALA A 9 11.18 4.20 27.01
CA ALA A 9 9.95 4.01 26.25
C ALA A 9 9.07 5.27 26.36
N ALA A 10 8.35 5.57 25.27
CA ALA A 10 7.32 6.60 25.29
C ALA A 10 6.21 6.22 26.27
N THR A 11 5.40 7.19 26.67
CA THR A 11 4.23 6.90 27.51
C THR A 11 3.27 5.97 26.76
N PRO A 12 2.48 5.14 27.47
CA PRO A 12 1.47 4.31 26.81
C PRO A 12 0.51 5.12 25.94
N GLU A 13 0.12 6.32 26.36
CA GLU A 13 -0.78 7.18 25.57
C GLU A 13 -0.12 7.63 24.26
N ASP A 14 1.12 8.08 24.28
CA ASP A 14 1.83 8.46 23.07
C ASP A 14 2.02 7.29 22.13
N THR A 15 2.34 6.12 22.67
CA THR A 15 2.48 4.89 21.90
C THR A 15 1.16 4.50 21.25
N ARG A 16 0.06 4.60 21.97
CA ARG A 16 -1.28 4.30 21.45
C ARG A 16 -1.61 5.18 20.25
N LEU A 17 -1.38 6.49 20.38
CA LEU A 17 -1.65 7.44 19.30
C LEU A 17 -0.78 7.18 18.07
N HIS A 18 0.49 6.87 18.28
CA HIS A 18 1.42 6.56 17.19
C HIS A 18 0.94 5.35 16.38
N PHE A 19 0.61 4.25 17.06
CA PHE A 19 0.20 3.02 16.35
C PHE A 19 -1.20 3.12 15.78
N LEU A 20 -2.10 3.86 16.42
CA LEU A 20 -3.40 4.15 15.80
C LEU A 20 -3.22 4.91 14.49
N THR A 21 -2.34 5.89 14.45
CA THR A 21 -2.02 6.63 13.23
C THR A 21 -1.43 5.70 12.16
N ARG A 22 -0.47 4.84 12.54
CA ARG A 22 0.10 3.87 11.60
C ARG A 22 -0.96 2.95 10.99
N LEU A 23 -1.84 2.40 11.82
CA LEU A 23 -2.89 1.49 11.34
C LEU A 23 -3.94 2.18 10.47
N ARG A 24 -4.05 3.50 10.57
CA ARG A 24 -4.93 4.29 9.70
C ARG A 24 -4.32 4.60 8.34
N VAL A 25 -3.00 4.61 8.24
CA VAL A 25 -2.29 4.96 6.99
C VAL A 25 -1.58 3.77 6.36
N GLU A 26 -1.50 2.63 7.05
CA GLU A 26 -0.83 1.42 6.58
C GLU A 26 -1.73 0.21 6.69
N THR A 27 -1.51 -0.75 5.79
CA THR A 27 -1.97 -2.13 5.88
C THR A 27 -0.79 -3.03 5.54
N ASP A 28 -0.99 -4.34 5.48
CA ASP A 28 0.09 -5.27 5.15
C ASP A 28 -0.35 -6.32 4.13
N CYS A 29 0.61 -7.15 3.71
CA CYS A 29 0.36 -8.17 2.70
C CYS A 29 -0.67 -9.21 3.18
N ALA A 30 -0.60 -9.61 4.45
CA ALA A 30 -1.52 -10.62 4.99
C ALA A 30 -2.97 -10.14 4.97
N ASP A 31 -3.22 -8.90 5.38
CA ASP A 31 -4.57 -8.34 5.39
C ASP A 31 -5.13 -8.13 3.99
N VAL A 32 -4.31 -7.64 3.07
CA VAL A 32 -4.71 -7.48 1.66
C VAL A 32 -5.00 -8.84 1.04
N HIS A 33 -4.15 -9.83 1.25
CA HIS A 33 -4.34 -11.18 0.75
C HIS A 33 -5.63 -11.80 1.30
N HIS A 34 -5.90 -11.64 2.59
CA HIS A 34 -7.12 -12.13 3.22
C HIS A 34 -8.36 -11.50 2.56
N ALA A 35 -8.36 -10.19 2.37
CA ALA A 35 -9.48 -9.49 1.73
C ALA A 35 -9.74 -10.00 0.31
N ILE A 36 -8.67 -10.18 -0.48
CA ILE A 36 -8.80 -10.68 -1.85
C ILE A 36 -9.35 -12.11 -1.88
N THR A 37 -8.77 -13.00 -1.06
CA THR A 37 -9.10 -14.43 -1.10
C THR A 37 -10.46 -14.75 -0.48
N HIS A 38 -10.98 -13.89 0.42
CA HIS A 38 -12.28 -14.05 1.04
C HIS A 38 -13.37 -13.16 0.41
N GLN A 39 -13.06 -12.55 -0.73
CA GLN A 39 -14.02 -11.69 -1.45
C GLN A 39 -14.55 -10.54 -0.58
N GLU A 40 -13.67 -9.98 0.23
CA GLU A 40 -13.96 -8.85 1.13
C GLU A 40 -13.28 -7.57 0.69
N GLN A 41 -12.80 -7.52 -0.57
CA GLN A 41 -12.04 -6.37 -1.07
C GLN A 41 -12.96 -5.14 -1.19
N ASP A 42 -12.77 -4.17 -0.31
CA ASP A 42 -13.51 -2.92 -0.27
C ASP A 42 -12.59 -1.71 -0.55
N PHE A 43 -11.60 -1.92 -1.39
CA PHE A 43 -10.60 -0.93 -1.77
C PHE A 43 -10.13 -1.17 -3.21
N VAL A 44 -9.57 -0.15 -3.82
CA VAL A 44 -8.88 -0.25 -5.12
C VAL A 44 -7.40 -0.44 -4.84
N LEU A 45 -6.82 -1.50 -5.41
CA LEU A 45 -5.41 -1.83 -5.22
C LEU A 45 -4.60 -1.29 -6.40
N LEU A 46 -3.62 -0.42 -6.12
CA LEU A 46 -2.81 0.25 -7.13
C LEU A 46 -1.35 -0.19 -7.05
N HIS A 47 -0.84 -0.66 -8.19
CA HIS A 47 0.57 -0.97 -8.40
C HIS A 47 1.23 0.30 -8.95
N VAL A 48 1.97 1.02 -8.09
CA VAL A 48 2.32 2.43 -8.35
C VAL A 48 3.75 2.64 -8.86
N VAL A 49 4.41 1.58 -9.28
CA VAL A 49 5.79 1.65 -9.81
C VAL A 49 5.95 0.76 -11.03
N GLY A 50 7.06 0.95 -11.73
CA GLY A 50 7.49 0.08 -12.80
C GLY A 50 6.79 0.34 -14.14
N SER A 51 7.31 -0.33 -15.17
CA SER A 51 6.78 -0.27 -16.52
C SER A 51 5.59 -1.20 -16.71
N GLU A 52 4.87 -1.04 -17.81
CA GLU A 52 3.80 -1.96 -18.20
C GLU A 52 4.31 -3.39 -18.33
N ALA A 53 5.53 -3.57 -18.87
CA ALA A 53 6.13 -4.89 -19.00
C ALA A 53 6.42 -5.54 -17.65
N MET A 54 6.90 -4.77 -16.68
CA MET A 54 7.13 -5.26 -15.32
C MET A 54 5.83 -5.63 -14.63
N PHE A 55 4.81 -4.81 -14.76
CA PHE A 55 3.49 -5.11 -14.23
C PHE A 55 2.92 -6.40 -14.85
N ALA A 56 2.99 -6.54 -16.18
CA ALA A 56 2.49 -7.72 -16.87
C ALA A 56 3.22 -8.99 -16.44
N ARG A 57 4.48 -8.87 -16.06
CA ARG A 57 5.29 -10.01 -15.63
C ARG A 57 4.80 -10.59 -14.31
N ARG A 58 4.50 -9.73 -13.36
CA ARG A 58 3.84 -10.13 -12.11
C ARG A 58 3.31 -8.90 -11.36
N HIS A 59 2.15 -9.06 -10.78
CA HIS A 59 1.51 -8.08 -9.91
C HIS A 59 0.57 -8.79 -8.95
N LEU A 60 0.11 -8.09 -7.93
CA LEU A 60 -0.88 -8.64 -7.01
C LEU A 60 -2.20 -8.86 -7.75
N PRO A 61 -2.94 -9.96 -7.43
CA PRO A 61 -4.24 -10.21 -8.06
C PRO A 61 -5.19 -9.02 -7.88
N GLY A 62 -5.80 -8.59 -8.98
CA GLY A 62 -6.74 -7.48 -8.99
C GLY A 62 -6.12 -6.09 -8.94
N ALA A 63 -4.80 -5.98 -8.93
CA ALA A 63 -4.14 -4.69 -8.93
C ALA A 63 -4.28 -3.99 -10.29
N ILE A 64 -4.36 -2.66 -10.22
CA ILE A 64 -4.37 -1.79 -11.40
C ILE A 64 -3.03 -1.08 -11.46
N HIS A 65 -2.42 -1.06 -12.64
CA HIS A 65 -1.14 -0.38 -12.85
C HIS A 65 -1.37 1.12 -12.99
N LEU A 66 -0.86 1.88 -12.02
CA LEU A 66 -0.90 3.35 -12.07
C LEU A 66 0.36 3.89 -11.41
N PRO A 67 1.47 4.04 -12.18
CA PRO A 67 2.70 4.60 -11.64
C PRO A 67 2.44 5.94 -10.95
N HIS A 68 3.12 6.17 -9.82
CA HIS A 68 2.85 7.36 -8.99
C HIS A 68 3.03 8.68 -9.77
N VAL A 69 3.89 8.70 -10.78
CA VAL A 69 4.09 9.90 -11.61
C VAL A 69 2.87 10.24 -12.47
N GLN A 70 1.98 9.27 -12.69
CA GLN A 70 0.76 9.45 -13.49
C GLN A 70 -0.48 9.78 -12.64
N ILE A 71 -0.34 9.85 -11.33
CA ILE A 71 -1.46 10.18 -10.44
C ILE A 71 -1.74 11.68 -10.54
N THR A 72 -2.92 12.02 -11.06
CA THR A 72 -3.44 13.38 -11.18
C THR A 72 -4.90 13.40 -10.77
N ALA A 73 -5.42 14.57 -10.44
CA ALA A 73 -6.84 14.72 -10.13
C ALA A 73 -7.72 14.18 -11.26
N GLU A 74 -7.37 14.49 -12.51
CA GLU A 74 -8.11 14.04 -13.68
C GLU A 74 -8.12 12.52 -13.80
N ARG A 75 -6.95 11.88 -13.63
CA ARG A 75 -6.83 10.43 -13.75
C ARG A 75 -7.66 9.69 -12.71
N MET A 76 -7.79 10.28 -11.52
CA MET A 76 -8.50 9.65 -10.40
C MET A 76 -10.02 9.80 -10.49
N GLN A 77 -10.55 10.59 -11.42
CA GLN A 77 -11.98 10.83 -11.54
C GLN A 77 -12.79 9.62 -12.00
N VAL A 78 -12.14 8.57 -12.51
CA VAL A 78 -12.82 7.34 -12.93
C VAL A 78 -13.42 6.56 -11.79
N TRP A 79 -12.99 6.83 -10.55
CA TRP A 79 -13.52 6.18 -9.37
C TRP A 79 -14.48 7.11 -8.61
N PRO A 80 -15.54 6.54 -7.99
CA PRO A 80 -16.45 7.35 -7.18
C PRO A 80 -15.76 7.91 -5.93
N ASP A 81 -16.31 9.00 -5.39
CA ASP A 81 -15.84 9.58 -4.14
C ASP A 81 -15.96 8.57 -2.99
N GLY A 82 -15.02 8.67 -2.04
CA GLY A 82 -15.04 7.84 -0.85
C GLY A 82 -14.38 6.47 -0.99
N ILE A 83 -13.91 6.11 -2.17
CA ILE A 83 -13.17 4.86 -2.39
C ILE A 83 -11.82 4.94 -1.66
N LEU A 84 -11.50 3.88 -0.92
CA LEU A 84 -10.17 3.73 -0.34
C LEU A 84 -9.21 3.18 -1.39
N PHE A 85 -8.06 3.82 -1.55
CA PHE A 85 -6.97 3.30 -2.37
C PHE A 85 -5.93 2.65 -1.48
N VAL A 86 -5.49 1.46 -1.86
CA VAL A 86 -4.35 0.78 -1.24
C VAL A 86 -3.24 0.74 -2.28
N VAL A 87 -2.10 1.30 -1.94
CA VAL A 87 -0.97 1.42 -2.87
C VAL A 87 0.20 0.55 -2.41
N TYR A 88 0.95 0.01 -3.35
CA TYR A 88 2.16 -0.75 -3.06
C TYR A 88 3.23 -0.51 -4.13
N CYS A 89 4.48 -0.75 -3.75
CA CYS A 89 5.62 -0.68 -4.64
C CYS A 89 6.49 -1.93 -4.51
N ALA A 90 7.75 -1.84 -4.91
CA ALA A 90 8.63 -3.01 -4.99
C ALA A 90 8.89 -3.66 -3.63
N GLY A 91 9.11 -2.87 -2.59
CA GLY A 91 9.42 -3.40 -1.26
C GLY A 91 9.84 -2.30 -0.30
N PRO A 92 10.38 -2.67 0.89
CA PRO A 92 10.72 -1.71 1.93
C PRO A 92 11.77 -0.67 1.52
N HIS A 93 12.58 -0.97 0.51
CA HIS A 93 13.64 -0.07 0.01
C HIS A 93 13.12 0.96 -1.00
N CYS A 94 11.84 0.89 -1.37
CA CYS A 94 11.25 1.73 -2.41
C CYS A 94 10.25 2.70 -1.76
N ASN A 95 10.34 3.99 -2.09
CA ASN A 95 9.40 4.98 -1.59
C ASN A 95 8.30 5.35 -2.59
N GLY A 96 8.11 4.54 -3.64
CA GLY A 96 7.06 4.79 -4.64
C GLY A 96 5.66 4.80 -4.06
N ALA A 97 5.39 3.89 -3.12
CA ALA A 97 4.10 3.87 -2.41
C ALA A 97 3.90 5.12 -1.54
N ASP A 98 4.96 5.58 -0.86
CA ASP A 98 4.91 6.80 -0.06
C ASP A 98 4.59 8.01 -0.95
N ARG A 99 5.22 8.09 -2.12
CA ARG A 99 4.97 9.17 -3.08
C ARG A 99 3.54 9.13 -3.62
N ALA A 100 3.05 7.95 -3.95
CA ALA A 100 1.66 7.76 -4.39
C ALA A 100 0.68 8.17 -3.30
N ALA A 101 0.92 7.72 -2.07
CA ALA A 101 0.06 8.06 -0.93
C ALA A 101 0.01 9.57 -0.68
N LEU A 102 1.16 10.25 -0.74
CA LEU A 102 1.21 11.69 -0.59
C LEU A 102 0.37 12.40 -1.67
N LYS A 103 0.49 11.97 -2.92
CA LYS A 103 -0.28 12.56 -4.03
C LYS A 103 -1.78 12.34 -3.85
N LEU A 104 -2.19 11.11 -3.53
CA LEU A 104 -3.61 10.78 -3.34
C LEU A 104 -4.20 11.56 -2.17
N ALA A 105 -3.50 11.59 -1.03
CA ALA A 105 -3.93 12.35 0.14
C ALA A 105 -4.01 13.85 -0.16
N SER A 106 -3.06 14.38 -0.94
CA SER A 106 -3.06 15.79 -1.36
C SER A 106 -4.25 16.13 -2.27
N LEU A 107 -4.78 15.13 -2.96
CA LEU A 107 -6.01 15.27 -3.76
C LEU A 107 -7.27 15.05 -2.93
N GLY A 108 -7.15 14.83 -1.61
CA GLY A 108 -8.28 14.59 -0.73
C GLY A 108 -8.84 13.17 -0.79
N LEU A 109 -8.06 12.21 -1.29
CA LEU A 109 -8.51 10.83 -1.46
C LEU A 109 -7.99 9.94 -0.34
N PRO A 110 -8.84 9.06 0.23
CA PRO A 110 -8.40 8.12 1.27
C PRO A 110 -7.39 7.12 0.69
N VAL A 111 -6.31 6.90 1.43
CA VAL A 111 -5.24 6.00 0.98
C VAL A 111 -4.58 5.30 2.15
N LYS A 112 -4.19 4.05 1.93
CA LYS A 112 -3.30 3.30 2.81
C LYS A 112 -2.17 2.70 1.97
N ILE A 113 -1.01 2.56 2.60
CA ILE A 113 0.13 1.86 1.99
C ILE A 113 0.11 0.42 2.47
N MET A 114 0.22 -0.53 1.53
CA MET A 114 0.52 -1.92 1.89
C MET A 114 2.02 -2.03 2.10
N ILE A 115 2.44 -2.13 3.35
CA ILE A 115 3.86 -2.30 3.69
C ILE A 115 4.37 -3.65 3.17
N GLY A 116 5.66 -3.69 2.85
CA GLY A 116 6.31 -4.88 2.31
C GLY A 116 6.33 -4.96 0.80
N GLY A 117 5.32 -4.46 0.13
CA GLY A 117 5.28 -4.43 -1.33
C GLY A 117 5.38 -5.80 -1.99
N ILE A 118 5.92 -5.84 -3.20
CA ILE A 118 6.11 -7.08 -3.97
C ILE A 118 7.01 -8.06 -3.22
N THR A 119 8.10 -7.56 -2.62
CA THR A 119 9.02 -8.39 -1.83
C THR A 119 8.30 -9.05 -0.65
N GLY A 120 7.50 -8.31 0.08
CA GLY A 120 6.72 -8.85 1.19
C GLY A 120 5.70 -9.89 0.75
N TRP A 121 5.02 -9.63 -0.38
CA TRP A 121 4.07 -10.58 -0.96
C TRP A 121 4.75 -11.91 -1.32
N GLU A 122 5.91 -11.82 -1.95
CA GLU A 122 6.73 -12.98 -2.29
C GLU A 122 7.21 -13.73 -1.05
N ASP A 123 7.70 -13.00 -0.03
CA ASP A 123 8.18 -13.60 1.22
C ASP A 123 7.08 -14.39 1.93
N GLU A 124 5.83 -13.94 1.85
CA GLU A 124 4.69 -14.65 2.43
C GLU A 124 4.25 -15.85 1.59
N GLY A 125 4.82 -16.03 0.40
CA GLY A 125 4.46 -17.14 -0.48
C GLY A 125 3.12 -16.98 -1.19
N TYR A 126 2.61 -15.77 -1.29
CA TYR A 126 1.34 -15.51 -1.97
C TYR A 126 1.49 -15.50 -3.48
N ALA A 127 0.47 -15.97 -4.19
CA ALA A 127 0.49 -16.04 -5.63
C ALA A 127 0.35 -14.67 -6.29
N PHE A 128 1.10 -14.47 -7.38
CA PHE A 128 0.98 -13.29 -8.23
C PHE A 128 0.06 -13.56 -9.41
N ALA A 129 -0.50 -12.52 -9.97
CA ALA A 129 -1.17 -12.54 -11.27
C ALA A 129 -0.17 -12.10 -12.36
N GLN A 130 -0.51 -12.41 -13.60
CA GLN A 130 0.26 -12.04 -14.79
C GLN A 130 -0.66 -11.42 -15.83
N GLY A 131 -0.07 -10.66 -16.78
CA GLY A 131 -0.82 -10.02 -17.84
C GLY A 131 -1.19 -8.60 -17.50
N GLU A 132 -2.12 -8.02 -18.25
CA GLU A 132 -2.51 -6.62 -18.12
C GLU A 132 -3.58 -6.36 -17.05
N ALA A 133 -4.11 -7.43 -16.50
CA ALA A 133 -5.18 -7.31 -15.51
C ALA A 133 -4.94 -8.26 -14.33
#